data_e9c7510f3adbb1b5480c400d7861a79f
#
_entry.id   e9c7510f3adbb1b5480c400d7861a79f
#
_cell.length_a   1.000
_cell.length_b   1.000
_cell.length_c   1.000
_cell.angle_alpha   90.00
_cell.angle_beta   90.00
_cell.angle_gamma   90.00
#
_symmetry.space_group_name_H-M   'P 1'
#
loop_
_entity.id
_entity.type
_entity.pdbx_description
1 polymer ?
#
loop_
_entity_poly.entity_id
_entity_poly.type
_entity_poly.pdbx_seq_one_letter_code
_entity_poly.pdbx_strand_id
1 'polypeptide(L)'
;QIAARYGVAPLTITDTHPTAGTAITVASGFWRRLYTCTIDKFVPELREGGWSWQDSIRYTQPGCEVIGGTSGSPIISVDTKEVIGINNTGNESGGRCTVNNPCEVDEMGRITAQKGASYGQELYQIYTCLDANNEINLDRTGCLLNKPR
;
A
#
# COMPACT_ATOMS: atom_id res chain seq x y z
N GLN A 1 -5.65 10.52 -22.46
CA GLN A 1 -5.77 9.76 -23.74
C GLN A 1 -6.44 8.40 -23.54
N ILE A 2 -6.06 7.57 -22.53
CA ILE A 2 -6.66 6.25 -22.26
C ILE A 2 -8.14 6.38 -21.89
N ALA A 3 -8.48 7.29 -20.99
CA ALA A 3 -9.84 7.53 -20.54
C ALA A 3 -10.78 7.84 -21.74
N ALA A 4 -10.36 8.75 -22.62
CA ALA A 4 -11.13 9.11 -23.80
C ALA A 4 -11.26 7.95 -24.81
N ARG A 5 -10.19 7.13 -24.95
CA ARG A 5 -10.18 6.01 -25.91
C ARG A 5 -11.09 4.85 -25.47
N TYR A 6 -11.18 4.59 -24.18
CA TYR A 6 -11.89 3.42 -23.64
C TYR A 6 -13.16 3.77 -22.88
N GLY A 7 -13.53 5.06 -22.81
CA GLY A 7 -14.72 5.53 -22.10
C GLY A 7 -14.70 5.26 -20.60
N VAL A 8 -13.50 5.21 -19.99
CA VAL A 8 -13.33 4.95 -18.57
C VAL A 8 -12.89 6.22 -17.84
N ALA A 9 -13.41 6.45 -16.65
CA ALA A 9 -12.94 7.52 -15.77
C ALA A 9 -11.77 7.01 -14.90
N PRO A 10 -10.72 7.83 -14.67
CA PRO A 10 -9.69 7.48 -13.69
C PRO A 10 -10.27 7.47 -12.28
N LEU A 11 -9.75 6.60 -11.41
CA LEU A 11 -10.06 6.67 -10.00
C LEU A 11 -9.27 7.81 -9.36
N THR A 12 -9.90 8.46 -8.37
CA THR A 12 -9.24 9.47 -7.55
C THR A 12 -8.32 8.77 -6.54
N ILE A 13 -7.12 9.28 -6.35
CA ILE A 13 -6.25 8.90 -5.24
C ILE A 13 -6.70 9.71 -4.02
N THR A 14 -6.79 9.11 -2.84
CA THR A 14 -7.09 9.84 -1.61
C THR A 14 -5.98 10.83 -1.27
N ASP A 15 -6.33 11.99 -0.73
CA ASP A 15 -5.39 12.99 -0.22
C ASP A 15 -5.22 12.91 1.31
N THR A 16 -5.91 11.97 1.95
CA THR A 16 -5.90 11.78 3.40
C THR A 16 -5.38 10.41 3.80
N HIS A 17 -4.75 10.34 4.97
CA HIS A 17 -4.35 9.08 5.58
C HIS A 17 -5.58 8.21 5.85
N PRO A 18 -5.64 6.95 5.35
CA PRO A 18 -6.73 6.04 5.65
C PRO A 18 -6.75 5.66 7.13
N THR A 19 -7.83 5.04 7.59
CA THR A 19 -7.98 4.62 8.98
C THR A 19 -8.06 3.10 9.11
N ALA A 20 -7.60 2.56 10.25
CA ALA A 20 -7.79 1.15 10.57
C ALA A 20 -9.29 0.82 10.61
N GLY A 21 -9.65 -0.39 10.17
CA GLY A 21 -11.05 -0.82 10.03
C GLY A 21 -11.70 -0.42 8.69
N THR A 22 -11.05 0.39 7.85
CA THR A 22 -11.57 0.72 6.52
C THR A 22 -11.69 -0.55 5.67
N ALA A 23 -12.89 -0.80 5.12
CA ALA A 23 -13.13 -1.87 4.17
C ALA A 23 -12.45 -1.54 2.82
N ILE A 24 -11.69 -2.50 2.32
CA ILE A 24 -10.85 -2.32 1.12
C ILE A 24 -11.04 -3.44 0.10
N THR A 25 -10.73 -3.11 -1.14
CA THR A 25 -10.63 -4.07 -2.25
C THR A 25 -9.28 -3.88 -2.95
N VAL A 26 -8.51 -4.96 -3.03
CA VAL A 26 -7.32 -5.03 -3.91
C VAL A 26 -7.78 -5.51 -5.28
N ALA A 27 -7.69 -4.64 -6.29
CA ALA A 27 -8.18 -4.93 -7.64
C ALA A 27 -7.03 -5.39 -8.56
N SER A 28 -6.84 -6.70 -8.65
CA SER A 28 -5.78 -7.28 -9.49
C SER A 28 -6.15 -7.34 -10.96
N GLY A 29 -5.50 -6.53 -11.78
CA GLY A 29 -5.61 -6.61 -13.23
C GLY A 29 -4.98 -7.87 -13.81
N PHE A 30 -3.88 -8.36 -13.24
CA PHE A 30 -3.20 -9.58 -13.68
C PHE A 30 -4.08 -10.83 -13.53
N TRP A 31 -4.66 -11.02 -12.34
CA TRP A 31 -5.53 -12.17 -12.06
C TRP A 31 -6.99 -11.92 -12.46
N ARG A 32 -7.36 -10.69 -12.86
CA ARG A 32 -8.75 -10.27 -13.11
C ARG A 32 -9.67 -10.59 -11.93
N ARG A 33 -9.18 -10.33 -10.72
CA ARG A 33 -9.84 -10.71 -9.47
C ARG A 33 -9.80 -9.56 -8.47
N LEU A 34 -10.85 -9.49 -7.67
CA LEU A 34 -10.97 -8.60 -6.53
C LEU A 34 -10.73 -9.39 -5.24
N TYR A 35 -9.91 -8.84 -4.35
CA TYR A 35 -9.64 -9.38 -3.02
C TYR A 35 -10.16 -8.38 -2.00
N THR A 36 -11.07 -8.79 -1.11
CA THR A 36 -11.76 -7.89 -0.19
C THR A 36 -11.42 -8.22 1.26
N CYS A 37 -11.07 -7.22 2.05
CA CYS A 37 -10.81 -7.31 3.47
C CYS A 37 -10.93 -5.94 4.14
N THR A 38 -10.29 -5.74 5.28
CA THR A 38 -10.18 -4.45 5.96
C THR A 38 -8.73 -4.12 6.30
N ILE A 39 -8.46 -2.86 6.52
CA ILE A 39 -7.19 -2.43 7.12
C ILE A 39 -7.18 -2.87 8.58
N ASP A 40 -6.19 -3.67 8.96
CA ASP A 40 -5.99 -4.08 10.35
C ASP A 40 -5.31 -2.97 11.16
N LYS A 41 -4.16 -2.53 10.69
CA LYS A 41 -3.37 -1.45 11.30
C LYS A 41 -2.37 -0.86 10.29
N PHE A 42 -1.66 0.17 10.76
CA PHE A 42 -0.49 0.73 10.08
C PHE A 42 0.78 0.27 10.80
N VAL A 43 1.77 -0.15 10.03
CA VAL A 43 3.05 -0.68 10.52
C VAL A 43 4.07 0.45 10.49
N PRO A 44 4.65 0.87 11.64
CA PRO A 44 5.60 1.97 11.67
C PRO A 44 6.77 1.80 10.71
N GLU A 45 7.33 0.59 10.65
CA GLU A 45 8.33 0.23 9.64
C GLU A 45 8.16 -1.23 9.22
N LEU A 46 8.04 -1.44 7.90
CA LEU A 46 8.04 -2.76 7.27
C LEU A 46 9.40 -2.98 6.62
N ARG A 47 10.05 -4.11 6.91
CA ARG A 47 11.35 -4.50 6.30
C ARG A 47 11.22 -5.78 5.52
N GLU A 48 11.85 -5.84 4.34
CA GLU A 48 11.92 -7.03 3.51
C GLU A 48 13.22 -7.04 2.70
N GLY A 49 14.06 -8.04 2.90
CA GLY A 49 15.37 -8.09 2.24
C GLY A 49 16.19 -6.83 2.54
N GLY A 50 16.57 -6.08 1.51
CA GLY A 50 17.29 -4.81 1.63
C GLY A 50 16.39 -3.56 1.62
N TRP A 51 15.06 -3.73 1.68
CA TRP A 51 14.08 -2.65 1.56
C TRP A 51 13.41 -2.34 2.90
N SER A 52 13.03 -1.09 3.11
CA SER A 52 12.18 -0.67 4.21
C SER A 52 11.16 0.37 3.77
N TRP A 53 9.96 0.28 4.33
CA TRP A 53 8.86 1.22 4.12
C TRP A 53 8.33 1.68 5.46
N GLN A 54 7.93 2.93 5.52
CA GLN A 54 7.29 3.52 6.70
C GLN A 54 5.78 3.51 6.51
N ASP A 55 5.05 3.39 7.62
CA ASP A 55 3.60 3.56 7.65
C ASP A 55 2.85 2.65 6.67
N SER A 56 3.23 1.38 6.61
CA SER A 56 2.65 0.41 5.68
C SER A 56 1.29 -0.10 6.16
N ILE A 57 0.33 -0.20 5.25
CA ILE A 57 -0.97 -0.81 5.50
C ILE A 57 -0.80 -2.31 5.73
N ARG A 58 -1.27 -2.84 6.87
CA ARG A 58 -1.45 -4.29 7.08
C ARG A 58 -2.91 -4.67 6.88
N TYR A 59 -3.15 -5.77 6.18
CA TYR A 59 -4.50 -6.30 5.99
C TYR A 59 -4.91 -7.23 7.13
N THR A 60 -6.22 -7.30 7.39
CA THR A 60 -6.78 -8.29 8.34
C THR A 60 -6.52 -9.72 7.89
N GLN A 61 -6.39 -10.63 8.85
CA GLN A 61 -6.29 -12.06 8.65
C GLN A 61 -7.31 -12.82 9.51
N PRO A 62 -8.12 -13.72 8.90
CA PRO A 62 -8.25 -13.95 7.45
C PRO A 62 -8.85 -12.74 6.75
N GLY A 63 -8.57 -12.54 5.47
CA GLY A 63 -9.07 -11.36 4.76
C GLY A 63 -8.66 -11.31 3.30
N CYS A 64 -7.91 -10.29 2.89
CA CYS A 64 -7.35 -10.23 1.56
C CYS A 64 -6.31 -11.33 1.38
N GLU A 65 -6.74 -12.47 0.87
CA GLU A 65 -5.85 -13.56 0.50
C GLU A 65 -5.15 -13.24 -0.83
N VAL A 66 -4.41 -12.14 -0.85
CA VAL A 66 -3.62 -11.74 -2.02
C VAL A 66 -2.47 -12.71 -2.24
N ILE A 67 -2.16 -12.96 -3.49
CA ILE A 67 -1.17 -13.94 -3.92
C ILE A 67 -0.10 -13.28 -4.80
N GLY A 68 0.99 -13.98 -5.08
CA GLY A 68 2.03 -13.52 -6.01
C GLY A 68 1.40 -13.05 -7.33
N GLY A 69 1.89 -11.91 -7.87
CA GLY A 69 1.33 -11.26 -9.05
C GLY A 69 0.22 -10.24 -8.76
N THR A 70 -0.20 -10.06 -7.51
CA THR A 70 -1.08 -8.95 -7.10
C THR A 70 -0.32 -7.67 -6.76
N SER A 71 0.99 -7.71 -6.65
CA SER A 71 1.83 -6.53 -6.40
C SER A 71 1.60 -5.44 -7.44
N GLY A 72 1.53 -4.18 -7.00
CA GLY A 72 1.19 -3.04 -7.84
C GLY A 72 -0.32 -2.86 -8.10
N SER A 73 -1.18 -3.75 -7.61
CA SER A 73 -2.63 -3.58 -7.71
C SER A 73 -3.11 -2.45 -6.80
N PRO A 74 -4.07 -1.61 -7.25
CA PRO A 74 -4.61 -0.57 -6.39
C PRO A 74 -5.39 -1.16 -5.22
N ILE A 75 -5.24 -0.53 -4.06
CA ILE A 75 -6.06 -0.73 -2.88
C ILE A 75 -7.14 0.35 -2.90
N ILE A 76 -8.39 -0.06 -3.02
CA ILE A 76 -9.52 0.85 -3.18
C ILE A 76 -10.39 0.79 -1.93
N SER A 77 -10.71 1.94 -1.34
CA SER A 77 -11.70 2.04 -0.27
C SER A 77 -13.08 1.63 -0.79
N VAL A 78 -13.75 0.72 -0.07
CA VAL A 78 -15.10 0.29 -0.46
C VAL A 78 -16.11 1.41 -0.32
N ASP A 79 -15.92 2.31 0.65
CA ASP A 79 -16.85 3.39 0.93
C ASP A 79 -16.68 4.58 -0.02
N THR A 80 -15.47 5.13 -0.12
CA THR A 80 -15.20 6.35 -0.92
C THR A 80 -14.93 6.05 -2.39
N LYS A 81 -14.62 4.82 -2.76
CA LYS A 81 -14.17 4.39 -4.10
C LYS A 81 -12.84 5.02 -4.54
N GLU A 82 -12.10 5.61 -3.62
CA GLU A 82 -10.79 6.17 -3.88
C GLU A 82 -9.69 5.13 -3.75
N VAL A 83 -8.60 5.33 -4.49
CA VAL A 83 -7.37 4.55 -4.35
C VAL A 83 -6.61 5.08 -3.14
N ILE A 84 -6.47 4.26 -2.10
CA ILE A 84 -5.81 4.62 -0.85
C ILE A 84 -4.37 4.11 -0.78
N GLY A 85 -4.01 3.16 -1.62
CA GLY A 85 -2.69 2.55 -1.60
C GLY A 85 -2.42 1.63 -2.77
N ILE A 86 -1.25 1.00 -2.74
CA ILE A 86 -0.82 -0.03 -3.70
C ILE A 86 -0.47 -1.29 -2.92
N ASN A 87 -0.99 -2.45 -3.36
CA ASN A 87 -0.61 -3.74 -2.81
C ASN A 87 0.88 -4.01 -3.08
N ASN A 88 1.62 -4.38 -2.06
CA ASN A 88 3.08 -4.48 -2.13
C ASN A 88 3.55 -5.93 -1.95
N THR A 89 3.53 -6.44 -0.73
CA THR A 89 4.19 -7.69 -0.37
C THR A 89 3.40 -8.50 0.66
N GLY A 90 3.83 -9.74 0.90
CA GLY A 90 3.27 -10.61 1.92
C GLY A 90 4.30 -11.60 2.47
N ASN A 91 4.10 -12.04 3.70
CA ASN A 91 4.97 -13.01 4.35
C ASN A 91 4.53 -14.44 4.00
N GLU A 92 5.20 -15.06 3.05
CA GLU A 92 4.80 -16.37 2.48
C GLU A 92 5.12 -17.56 3.40
N SER A 93 6.28 -17.56 4.02
CA SER A 93 6.79 -18.75 4.73
C SER A 93 6.97 -18.58 6.25
N GLY A 94 6.78 -17.37 6.77
CA GLY A 94 7.03 -17.04 8.18
C GLY A 94 8.48 -16.61 8.45
N GLY A 95 9.28 -16.39 7.41
CA GLY A 95 10.64 -15.85 7.53
C GLY A 95 10.63 -14.44 8.11
N ARG A 96 11.79 -13.99 8.60
CA ARG A 96 11.94 -12.68 9.24
C ARG A 96 12.80 -11.77 8.39
N CYS A 97 12.20 -10.73 7.81
CA CYS A 97 12.84 -9.69 7.01
C CYS A 97 13.63 -10.20 5.79
N THR A 98 13.29 -11.35 5.26
CA THR A 98 13.89 -11.88 4.01
C THR A 98 12.98 -11.59 2.82
N VAL A 99 13.47 -11.79 1.60
CA VAL A 99 12.66 -11.64 0.37
C VAL A 99 11.40 -12.51 0.45
N ASN A 100 10.24 -11.96 0.11
CA ASN A 100 8.91 -12.55 0.24
C ASN A 100 8.53 -12.94 1.69
N ASN A 101 9.21 -12.39 2.67
CA ASN A 101 8.92 -12.58 4.08
C ASN A 101 9.17 -11.27 4.85
N PRO A 102 8.35 -10.24 4.63
CA PRO A 102 8.44 -9.00 5.36
C PRO A 102 8.28 -9.22 6.87
N CYS A 103 8.88 -8.33 7.63
CA CYS A 103 8.74 -8.24 9.07
C CYS A 103 8.36 -6.82 9.48
N GLU A 104 7.62 -6.71 10.58
CA GLU A 104 7.21 -5.45 11.17
C GLU A 104 8.23 -5.02 12.23
N VAL A 105 8.57 -3.75 12.23
CA VAL A 105 9.37 -3.12 13.30
C VAL A 105 8.47 -2.08 13.95
N ASP A 106 8.25 -2.24 15.26
CA ASP A 106 7.45 -1.30 16.04
C ASP A 106 8.25 -0.06 16.45
N GLU A 107 7.59 0.90 17.09
CA GLU A 107 8.19 2.15 17.57
C GLU A 107 9.31 1.92 18.61
N MET A 108 9.34 0.77 19.25
CA MET A 108 10.37 0.37 20.21
C MET A 108 11.51 -0.42 19.57
N GLY A 109 11.47 -0.62 18.23
CA GLY A 109 12.45 -1.38 17.48
C GLY A 109 12.29 -2.91 17.59
N ARG A 110 11.17 -3.41 18.14
CA ARG A 110 10.91 -4.86 18.21
C ARG A 110 10.49 -5.37 16.85
N ILE A 111 11.08 -6.50 16.46
CA ILE A 111 10.85 -7.11 15.14
C ILE A 111 9.92 -8.30 15.31
N THR A 112 8.82 -8.30 14.56
CA THR A 112 7.86 -9.39 14.47
C THR A 112 7.63 -9.81 13.02
N ALA A 113 7.35 -11.08 12.80
CA ALA A 113 6.98 -11.62 11.49
C ALA A 113 5.78 -12.55 11.65
N GLN A 114 4.81 -12.43 10.77
CA GLN A 114 3.60 -13.23 10.80
C GLN A 114 3.37 -13.86 9.42
N LYS A 115 3.43 -15.20 9.36
CA LYS A 115 3.12 -15.93 8.15
C LYS A 115 1.72 -15.61 7.65
N GLY A 116 1.60 -15.36 6.35
CA GLY A 116 0.36 -15.00 5.69
C GLY A 116 -0.03 -13.52 5.78
N ALA A 117 0.64 -12.71 6.61
CA ALA A 117 0.38 -11.28 6.66
C ALA A 117 0.71 -10.62 5.31
N SER A 118 -0.17 -9.74 4.84
CA SER A 118 0.00 -9.02 3.58
C SER A 118 -0.10 -7.52 3.81
N TYR A 119 0.59 -6.75 2.95
CA TYR A 119 0.84 -5.34 3.17
C TYR A 119 0.71 -4.54 1.88
N GLY A 120 0.32 -3.27 2.05
CA GLY A 120 0.31 -2.27 0.99
C GLY A 120 1.01 -0.99 1.42
N GLN A 121 1.25 -0.10 0.46
CA GLN A 121 1.83 1.21 0.68
C GLN A 121 0.79 2.29 0.39
N GLU A 122 0.77 3.31 1.23
CA GLU A 122 -0.15 4.43 1.11
C GLU A 122 0.21 5.37 -0.05
N LEU A 123 -0.77 6.06 -0.60
CA LEU A 123 -0.59 6.99 -1.71
C LEU A 123 -0.89 8.46 -1.36
N TYR A 124 -1.58 8.76 -0.25
CA TYR A 124 -1.93 10.13 0.11
C TYR A 124 -0.70 11.06 0.17
N GLN A 125 0.46 10.52 0.51
CA GLN A 125 1.72 11.25 0.61
C GLN A 125 2.13 11.91 -0.72
N ILE A 126 1.68 11.37 -1.87
CA ILE A 126 1.98 11.94 -3.19
C ILE A 126 1.53 13.41 -3.27
N TYR A 127 0.36 13.72 -2.73
CA TYR A 127 -0.16 15.09 -2.76
C TYR A 127 0.72 16.09 -2.01
N THR A 128 1.43 15.65 -0.97
CA THR A 128 2.35 16.52 -0.22
C THR A 128 3.56 16.94 -1.06
N CYS A 129 3.84 16.21 -2.13
CA CYS A 129 4.99 16.43 -3.01
C CYS A 129 4.63 17.07 -4.36
N LEU A 130 3.34 17.33 -4.64
CA LEU A 130 2.93 17.99 -5.87
C LEU A 130 3.23 19.49 -5.82
N ASP A 131 3.85 20.01 -6.86
CA ASP A 131 4.05 21.45 -7.04
C ASP A 131 2.84 22.14 -7.68
N ALA A 132 2.97 23.42 -7.99
CA ALA A 132 1.90 24.22 -8.60
C ALA A 132 1.51 23.76 -10.02
N ASN A 133 2.36 22.97 -10.69
CA ASN A 133 2.13 22.40 -12.02
C ASN A 133 1.59 20.96 -11.95
N ASN A 134 1.31 20.43 -10.74
CA ASN A 134 0.99 19.03 -10.46
C ASN A 134 2.12 18.06 -10.85
N GLU A 135 3.38 18.49 -10.77
CA GLU A 135 4.54 17.65 -10.93
C GLU A 135 5.09 17.22 -9.55
N ILE A 136 5.63 16.00 -9.47
CA ILE A 136 6.23 15.50 -8.23
C ILE A 136 7.56 16.20 -8.00
N ASN A 137 7.64 16.98 -6.92
CA ASN A 137 8.84 17.65 -6.45
C ASN A 137 9.21 17.13 -5.05
N LEU A 138 10.18 16.21 -4.99
CA LEU A 138 10.65 15.62 -3.73
C LEU A 138 11.43 16.63 -2.85
N ASP A 139 11.81 17.78 -3.39
CA ASP A 139 12.47 18.86 -2.65
C ASP A 139 11.48 19.85 -2.04
N ARG A 140 10.19 19.69 -2.31
CA ARG A 140 9.15 20.54 -1.75
C ARG A 140 9.13 20.43 -0.23
N THR A 141 9.07 21.56 0.45
CA THR A 141 8.89 21.61 1.92
C THR A 141 7.61 20.88 2.31
N GLY A 142 7.71 19.92 3.22
CA GLY A 142 6.58 19.10 3.68
C GLY A 142 6.28 17.87 2.80
N CYS A 143 7.07 17.59 1.76
CA CYS A 143 6.96 16.34 1.01
C CYS A 143 7.28 15.15 1.90
N LEU A 144 6.36 14.19 2.00
CA LEU A 144 6.47 13.00 2.84
C LEU A 144 7.08 11.79 2.12
N LEU A 145 7.25 11.87 0.79
CA LEU A 145 7.90 10.80 0.03
C LEU A 145 9.41 10.79 0.29
N ASN A 146 9.96 9.61 0.50
CA ASN A 146 11.39 9.44 0.65
C ASN A 146 12.12 9.70 -0.66
N LYS A 147 13.22 10.47 -0.59
CA LYS A 147 14.12 10.62 -1.73
C LYS A 147 14.91 9.33 -1.94
N PRO A 148 15.05 8.88 -3.20
CA PRO A 148 15.97 7.79 -3.50
C PRO A 148 17.40 8.20 -3.07
N ARG A 149 18.11 7.30 -2.46
CA ARG A 149 19.53 7.48 -2.11
C ARG A 149 20.41 7.13 -3.29
#